data_59e28467d0b33192f4ee4706cd5e231b
#
_entry.id   59e28467d0b33192f4ee4706cd5e231b
#
_cell.length_a   1.000
_cell.length_b   1.000
_cell.length_c   1.000
_cell.angle_alpha   90.00
_cell.angle_beta   90.00
_cell.angle_gamma   90.00
#
_symmetry.space_group_name_H-M   'P 1'
#
loop_
_entity.id
_entity.type
_entity.pdbx_description
1 polymer ?
#
loop_
_entity_poly.entity_id
_entity_poly.type
_entity_poly.pdbx_seq_one_letter_code
_entity_poly.pdbx_strand_id
1 'polypeptide(L)'
;MKKWLGRILLFLLGLLLALILLEVLSRIFWTGISELENVSSVSFVSRSDHKKFDPPRFFWPGQIGNIREFSVTTVRNSLGFHDVEHTLQKPEGTYRILFLGDSFTEAIQVPLQKTFHQLIEKELNERVDFQVEVISMGRSGAGTQKCYDILMDTGLRYAPDLVLMQFLSNDLIDNSPPLKREEKEQEERRKQYVPQLREAYLRYLWVKPSRFNQLLALKLARIYQGSQVAKYADKDKYGFIHLNTLIFCEDYSHLWERVWRRTQRLLRQTLDLLKENGSKLLLVSFPEMWRVGSAEEIERRMRAMSRDALDYRWDFNKTDRILRDFCQEAGIPFLSLLPEFRDSYRKSRRKLHFAFDMHLNERGHRLAADAILGYLLRKNLITN
;
A
#
# COMPACT_ATOMS: atom_id res chain seq x y z
N MET A 1 23.73 58.96 -14.81
CA MET A 1 22.77 58.45 -13.83
C MET A 1 21.43 58.08 -14.47
N LYS A 2 20.70 58.96 -15.16
CA LYS A 2 19.35 58.69 -15.76
C LYS A 2 19.32 57.51 -16.74
N LYS A 3 20.31 57.32 -17.60
CA LYS A 3 20.37 56.20 -18.56
C LYS A 3 20.56 54.80 -17.90
N TRP A 4 21.29 54.76 -16.81
CA TRP A 4 21.50 53.54 -16.05
C TRP A 4 20.23 53.12 -15.28
N LEU A 5 19.53 54.08 -14.71
CA LEU A 5 18.25 53.83 -14.03
C LEU A 5 17.21 53.26 -15.01
N GLY A 6 17.13 53.81 -16.24
CA GLY A 6 16.23 53.28 -17.29
C GLY A 6 16.56 51.84 -17.71
N ARG A 7 17.86 51.44 -17.78
CA ARG A 7 18.24 50.08 -18.08
C ARG A 7 17.91 49.10 -16.94
N ILE A 8 18.09 49.51 -15.70
CA ILE A 8 17.70 48.72 -14.52
C ILE A 8 16.18 48.53 -14.50
N LEU A 9 15.42 49.61 -14.77
CA LEU A 9 13.96 49.52 -14.81
C LEU A 9 13.46 48.57 -15.89
N LEU A 10 14.02 48.64 -17.10
CA LEU A 10 13.71 47.71 -18.20
C LEU A 10 14.07 46.25 -17.85
N PHE A 11 15.21 46.04 -17.20
CA PHE A 11 15.60 44.70 -16.76
C PHE A 11 14.62 44.16 -15.71
N LEU A 12 14.24 44.97 -14.71
CA LEU A 12 13.27 44.57 -13.68
C LEU A 12 11.88 44.32 -14.28
N LEU A 13 11.45 45.13 -15.27
CA LEU A 13 10.20 44.90 -15.98
C LEU A 13 10.23 43.59 -16.78
N GLY A 14 11.33 43.32 -17.50
CA GLY A 14 11.53 42.06 -18.20
C GLY A 14 11.50 40.85 -17.29
N LEU A 15 12.16 40.93 -16.13
CA LEU A 15 12.14 39.90 -15.12
C LEU A 15 10.73 39.64 -14.55
N LEU A 16 10.00 40.73 -14.28
CA LEU A 16 8.62 40.64 -13.79
C LEU A 16 7.70 39.94 -14.83
N LEU A 17 7.81 40.35 -16.11
CA LEU A 17 7.05 39.72 -17.19
C LEU A 17 7.40 38.23 -17.35
N ALA A 18 8.67 37.89 -17.26
CA ALA A 18 9.09 36.48 -17.30
C ALA A 18 8.53 35.64 -16.13
N LEU A 19 8.50 36.21 -14.92
CA LEU A 19 7.90 35.53 -13.75
C LEU A 19 6.39 35.38 -13.91
N ILE A 20 5.69 36.40 -14.43
CA ILE A 20 4.25 36.30 -14.72
C ILE A 20 4.01 35.22 -15.77
N LEU A 21 4.80 35.18 -16.85
CA LEU A 21 4.66 34.16 -17.88
C LEU A 21 4.88 32.76 -17.33
N LEU A 22 5.93 32.56 -16.52
CA LEU A 22 6.19 31.29 -15.87
C LEU A 22 5.04 30.86 -14.94
N GLU A 23 4.44 31.80 -14.22
CA GLU A 23 3.26 31.53 -13.39
C GLU A 23 2.05 31.09 -14.24
N VAL A 24 1.77 31.83 -15.33
CA VAL A 24 0.67 31.50 -16.25
C VAL A 24 0.89 30.13 -16.90
N LEU A 25 2.09 29.88 -17.42
CA LEU A 25 2.42 28.57 -18.02
C LEU A 25 2.31 27.43 -16.99
N SER A 26 2.78 27.65 -15.76
CA SER A 26 2.68 26.65 -14.72
C SER A 26 1.23 26.32 -14.35
N ARG A 27 0.31 27.29 -14.40
CA ARG A 27 -1.13 27.08 -14.18
C ARG A 27 -1.81 26.34 -15.33
N ILE A 28 -1.39 26.59 -16.56
CA ILE A 28 -1.98 25.95 -17.76
C ILE A 28 -1.50 24.52 -17.90
N PHE A 29 -0.19 24.29 -17.81
CA PHE A 29 0.41 22.99 -18.12
C PHE A 29 0.54 22.06 -16.92
N TRP A 30 0.37 22.56 -15.68
CA TRP A 30 0.53 21.77 -14.47
C TRP A 30 -0.76 21.72 -13.64
N THR A 31 -1.80 21.17 -14.24
CA THR A 31 -3.11 21.03 -13.60
C THR A 31 -3.14 19.96 -12.50
N GLY A 32 -2.10 19.10 -12.41
CA GLY A 32 -2.05 17.99 -11.45
C GLY A 32 -1.56 18.33 -10.03
N ILE A 33 -1.12 19.57 -9.77
CA ILE A 33 -0.81 20.03 -8.41
C ILE A 33 -2.04 20.79 -7.91
N SER A 34 -2.99 20.06 -7.38
CA SER A 34 -4.03 20.67 -6.56
C SER A 34 -3.40 21.26 -5.30
N GLU A 35 -3.98 22.35 -4.81
CA GLU A 35 -3.52 23.17 -3.69
C GLU A 35 -2.79 22.38 -2.59
N LEU A 36 -1.74 22.97 -2.03
CA LEU A 36 -0.89 22.40 -0.98
C LEU A 36 -1.62 21.96 0.30
N GLU A 37 -2.91 22.16 0.35
CA GLU A 37 -3.81 21.77 1.43
C GLU A 37 -4.53 20.44 1.18
N ASN A 38 -4.44 19.88 -0.03
CA ASN A 38 -5.11 18.64 -0.40
C ASN A 38 -4.29 17.41 -0.04
N VAL A 39 -4.30 17.05 1.24
CA VAL A 39 -3.78 15.75 1.71
C VAL A 39 -4.79 14.67 1.36
N SER A 40 -4.32 13.50 0.95
CA SER A 40 -5.19 12.33 0.87
C SER A 40 -5.85 12.10 2.23
N SER A 41 -7.16 11.96 2.24
CA SER A 41 -7.95 11.87 3.47
C SER A 41 -8.93 10.72 3.40
N VAL A 42 -9.14 10.10 4.55
CA VAL A 42 -10.21 9.13 4.76
C VAL A 42 -11.06 9.65 5.93
N SER A 43 -12.35 9.77 5.74
CA SER A 43 -13.31 10.12 6.80
C SER A 43 -14.17 8.90 7.07
N PHE A 44 -14.26 8.50 8.33
CA PHE A 44 -15.17 7.44 8.75
C PHE A 44 -16.46 8.03 9.27
N VAL A 45 -17.59 7.47 8.83
CA VAL A 45 -18.90 7.76 9.37
C VAL A 45 -19.28 6.57 10.26
N SER A 46 -19.34 6.79 11.57
CA SER A 46 -19.92 5.79 12.46
C SER A 46 -21.43 5.72 12.21
N ARG A 47 -21.97 4.53 12.01
CA ARG A 47 -23.42 4.32 11.88
C ARG A 47 -24.18 4.61 13.18
N SER A 48 -23.53 4.45 14.35
CA SER A 48 -24.19 4.60 15.64
C SER A 48 -24.38 6.04 16.09
N ASP A 49 -23.46 6.97 15.73
CA ASP A 49 -23.44 8.29 16.36
C ASP A 49 -23.48 9.48 15.40
N HIS A 50 -23.47 9.26 14.08
CA HIS A 50 -23.31 10.31 13.04
C HIS A 50 -22.10 11.25 13.28
N LYS A 51 -21.17 10.89 14.15
CA LYS A 51 -19.97 11.66 14.42
C LYS A 51 -18.95 11.39 13.33
N LYS A 52 -18.58 12.44 12.60
CA LYS A 52 -17.40 12.40 11.73
C LYS A 52 -16.16 12.30 12.61
N PHE A 53 -15.50 11.17 12.61
CA PHE A 53 -14.13 11.10 13.05
C PHE A 53 -13.26 11.61 11.90
N ASP A 54 -12.60 12.74 12.09
CA ASP A 54 -11.52 13.14 11.20
C ASP A 54 -10.37 12.16 11.44
N PRO A 55 -10.03 11.32 10.45
CA PRO A 55 -8.93 10.38 10.62
C PRO A 55 -7.61 11.11 10.69
N PRO A 56 -6.56 10.46 11.21
CA PRO A 56 -5.23 11.03 11.15
C PRO A 56 -4.90 11.34 9.69
N ARG A 57 -4.52 12.58 9.42
CA ARG A 57 -4.01 12.99 8.12
C ARG A 57 -2.77 12.17 7.83
N PHE A 58 -2.80 11.35 6.78
CA PHE A 58 -1.67 10.52 6.40
C PHE A 58 -0.56 11.41 5.86
N PHE A 59 0.45 11.68 6.69
CA PHE A 59 1.69 12.33 6.29
C PHE A 59 2.74 11.23 6.11
N TRP A 60 3.13 10.99 4.87
CA TRP A 60 4.26 10.12 4.60
C TRP A 60 5.57 10.90 4.77
N PRO A 61 6.54 10.41 5.58
CA PRO A 61 7.85 11.02 5.67
C PRO A 61 8.50 11.04 4.28
N GLY A 62 8.92 12.23 3.83
CA GLY A 62 9.57 12.40 2.53
C GLY A 62 8.66 12.87 1.39
N GLN A 63 7.36 13.00 1.58
CA GLN A 63 6.48 13.65 0.60
C GLN A 63 6.59 15.17 0.71
N ILE A 64 7.14 15.76 -0.34
CA ILE A 64 7.14 17.20 -0.54
C ILE A 64 5.96 17.51 -1.46
N GLY A 65 5.02 18.24 -0.92
CA GLY A 65 3.77 18.60 -1.58
C GLY A 65 2.64 17.63 -1.27
N ASN A 66 1.53 18.20 -0.88
CA ASN A 66 0.31 17.47 -0.58
C ASN A 66 -0.34 17.06 -1.91
N ILE A 67 0.00 15.88 -2.42
CA ILE A 67 -0.68 15.31 -3.57
C ILE A 67 -1.87 14.54 -3.03
N ARG A 68 -3.06 15.01 -3.35
CA ARG A 68 -4.30 14.30 -3.04
C ARG A 68 -4.47 13.17 -4.04
N GLU A 69 -4.17 11.95 -3.64
CA GLU A 69 -4.42 10.78 -4.47
C GLU A 69 -5.84 10.24 -4.29
N PHE A 70 -6.39 10.39 -3.08
CA PHE A 70 -7.75 9.97 -2.74
C PHE A 70 -8.38 10.90 -1.69
N SER A 71 -9.69 10.93 -1.68
CA SER A 71 -10.50 11.50 -0.60
C SER A 71 -11.72 10.62 -0.45
N VAL A 72 -11.75 9.84 0.61
CA VAL A 72 -12.74 8.80 0.83
C VAL A 72 -13.53 9.11 2.08
N THR A 73 -14.83 9.03 1.97
CA THR A 73 -15.74 8.90 3.11
C THR A 73 -16.28 7.49 3.12
N THR A 74 -16.04 6.76 4.21
CA THR A 74 -16.39 5.35 4.30
C THR A 74 -16.87 4.98 5.70
N VAL A 75 -17.24 3.73 5.90
CA VAL A 75 -17.80 3.24 7.16
C VAL A 75 -16.85 2.27 7.84
N ARG A 76 -16.96 2.17 9.15
CA ARG A 76 -16.45 1.04 9.93
C ARG A 76 -17.60 0.38 10.66
N ASN A 77 -17.56 -0.95 10.74
CA ASN A 77 -18.51 -1.69 11.55
C ASN A 77 -18.21 -1.53 13.05
N SER A 78 -19.07 -2.06 13.90
CA SER A 78 -18.95 -1.97 15.37
C SER A 78 -17.66 -2.58 15.93
N LEU A 79 -17.03 -3.50 15.19
CA LEU A 79 -15.72 -4.09 15.52
C LEU A 79 -14.53 -3.25 15.02
N GLY A 80 -14.80 -2.15 14.33
CA GLY A 80 -13.79 -1.22 13.81
C GLY A 80 -13.12 -1.67 12.51
N PHE A 81 -13.63 -2.68 11.79
CA PHE A 81 -13.18 -3.05 10.47
C PHE A 81 -13.87 -2.21 9.39
N HIS A 82 -13.16 -1.98 8.28
CA HIS A 82 -13.69 -1.31 7.09
C HIS A 82 -14.62 -2.27 6.34
N ASP A 83 -15.80 -2.44 6.86
CA ASP A 83 -16.82 -3.37 6.37
C ASP A 83 -18.22 -2.95 6.85
N VAL A 84 -19.25 -3.64 6.38
CA VAL A 84 -20.61 -3.55 6.89
C VAL A 84 -20.77 -4.36 8.19
N GLU A 85 -21.92 -4.21 8.85
CA GLU A 85 -22.26 -5.09 9.98
C GLU A 85 -22.68 -6.47 9.48
N HIS A 86 -22.21 -7.50 10.15
CA HIS A 86 -22.59 -8.89 9.92
C HIS A 86 -23.13 -9.51 11.20
N THR A 87 -24.12 -10.40 11.09
CA THR A 87 -24.63 -11.17 12.22
C THR A 87 -23.69 -12.31 12.57
N LEU A 88 -23.48 -12.58 13.86
CA LEU A 88 -22.68 -13.73 14.29
C LEU A 88 -23.32 -15.05 13.84
N GLN A 89 -24.65 -15.16 14.05
CA GLN A 89 -25.39 -16.32 13.58
C GLN A 89 -25.41 -16.33 12.04
N LYS A 90 -24.87 -17.38 11.45
CA LYS A 90 -24.86 -17.57 10.00
C LYS A 90 -26.26 -17.91 9.53
N PRO A 91 -26.84 -17.14 8.57
CA PRO A 91 -28.14 -17.50 7.99
C PRO A 91 -28.08 -18.85 7.29
N GLU A 92 -29.18 -19.58 7.30
CA GLU A 92 -29.28 -20.86 6.61
C GLU A 92 -29.10 -20.67 5.09
N GLY A 93 -28.40 -21.61 4.45
CA GLY A 93 -28.08 -21.53 3.00
C GLY A 93 -27.06 -20.45 2.62
N THR A 94 -26.37 -19.85 3.61
CA THR A 94 -25.34 -18.83 3.34
C THR A 94 -23.94 -19.45 3.37
N TYR A 95 -23.15 -19.14 2.35
CA TYR A 95 -21.72 -19.44 2.31
C TYR A 95 -20.94 -18.21 2.79
N ARG A 96 -20.15 -18.35 3.85
CA ARG A 96 -19.34 -17.25 4.41
C ARG A 96 -17.90 -17.31 4.04
N ILE A 97 -17.39 -16.22 3.49
CA ILE A 97 -15.99 -16.01 3.18
C ILE A 97 -15.45 -14.94 4.13
N LEU A 98 -14.41 -15.27 4.88
CA LEU A 98 -13.72 -14.34 5.75
C LEU A 98 -12.38 -13.93 5.14
N PHE A 99 -12.18 -12.61 4.93
CA PHE A 99 -10.90 -12.05 4.55
C PHE A 99 -10.11 -11.59 5.78
N LEU A 100 -8.87 -12.05 5.87
CA LEU A 100 -7.88 -11.62 6.85
C LEU A 100 -6.68 -11.02 6.13
N GLY A 101 -6.15 -9.92 6.64
CA GLY A 101 -4.98 -9.28 6.05
C GLY A 101 -4.66 -7.94 6.69
N ASP A 102 -3.70 -7.25 6.10
CA ASP A 102 -3.20 -5.97 6.54
C ASP A 102 -3.96 -4.77 5.95
N SER A 103 -3.25 -3.68 5.70
CA SER A 103 -3.80 -2.45 5.11
C SER A 103 -4.33 -2.64 3.68
N PHE A 104 -3.86 -3.63 2.92
CA PHE A 104 -4.41 -3.94 1.60
C PHE A 104 -5.81 -4.56 1.69
N THR A 105 -6.08 -5.35 2.75
CA THR A 105 -7.42 -5.89 3.03
C THR A 105 -8.29 -4.85 3.74
N GLU A 106 -7.74 -4.02 4.63
CA GLU A 106 -8.46 -2.90 5.24
C GLU A 106 -8.93 -1.89 4.18
N ALA A 107 -8.12 -1.62 3.16
CA ALA A 107 -8.49 -0.90 1.92
C ALA A 107 -9.16 0.46 2.11
N ILE A 108 -8.79 1.24 3.12
CA ILE A 108 -9.43 2.52 3.47
C ILE A 108 -9.22 3.63 2.44
N GLN A 109 -8.32 3.43 1.46
CA GLN A 109 -8.01 4.38 0.40
C GLN A 109 -9.06 4.44 -0.71
N VAL A 110 -10.00 3.51 -0.71
CA VAL A 110 -11.10 3.45 -1.67
C VAL A 110 -12.46 3.33 -0.95
N PRO A 111 -13.57 3.77 -1.56
CA PRO A 111 -14.90 3.53 -1.01
C PRO A 111 -15.15 2.04 -0.80
N LEU A 112 -15.89 1.68 0.27
CA LEU A 112 -16.14 0.28 0.63
C LEU A 112 -16.63 -0.56 -0.56
N GLN A 113 -17.58 -0.03 -1.36
CA GLN A 113 -18.14 -0.73 -2.53
C GLN A 113 -17.15 -0.94 -3.68
N LYS A 114 -15.96 -0.33 -3.59
CA LYS A 114 -14.86 -0.46 -4.57
C LYS A 114 -13.75 -1.37 -4.08
N THR A 115 -13.83 -1.87 -2.86
CA THR A 115 -12.88 -2.82 -2.31
C THR A 115 -13.02 -4.18 -2.99
N PHE A 116 -11.94 -4.95 -3.10
CA PHE A 116 -11.97 -6.24 -3.77
C PHE A 116 -12.93 -7.24 -3.09
N HIS A 117 -13.02 -7.20 -1.77
CA HIS A 117 -13.92 -8.10 -1.02
C HIS A 117 -15.41 -7.81 -1.30
N GLN A 118 -15.82 -6.53 -1.33
CA GLN A 118 -17.20 -6.17 -1.67
C GLN A 118 -17.52 -6.45 -3.16
N LEU A 119 -16.54 -6.30 -4.04
CA LEU A 119 -16.70 -6.65 -5.45
C LEU A 119 -16.87 -8.16 -5.63
N ILE A 120 -16.12 -8.99 -4.86
CA ILE A 120 -16.25 -10.45 -4.88
C ILE A 120 -17.62 -10.87 -4.37
N GLU A 121 -18.11 -10.30 -3.24
CA GLU A 121 -19.43 -10.61 -2.72
C GLU A 121 -20.52 -10.37 -3.76
N LYS A 122 -20.51 -9.18 -4.34
CA LYS A 122 -21.46 -8.80 -5.38
C LYS A 122 -21.45 -9.77 -6.56
N GLU A 123 -20.27 -10.03 -7.13
CA GLU A 123 -20.11 -10.89 -8.30
C GLU A 123 -20.46 -12.36 -8.03
N LEU A 124 -20.22 -12.86 -6.82
CA LEU A 124 -20.59 -14.21 -6.43
C LEU A 124 -22.11 -14.34 -6.32
N ASN A 125 -22.78 -13.40 -5.64
CA ASN A 125 -24.23 -13.41 -5.53
C ASN A 125 -24.97 -13.24 -6.87
N GLU A 126 -24.28 -12.76 -7.92
CA GLU A 126 -24.82 -12.71 -9.28
C GLU A 126 -24.61 -14.05 -10.07
N ARG A 127 -23.75 -14.98 -9.57
CA ARG A 127 -23.29 -16.16 -10.33
C ARG A 127 -23.65 -17.50 -9.71
N VAL A 128 -23.92 -17.53 -8.40
CA VAL A 128 -24.31 -18.75 -7.69
C VAL A 128 -25.77 -18.64 -7.24
N ASP A 129 -26.40 -19.76 -6.99
CA ASP A 129 -27.81 -19.87 -6.63
C ASP A 129 -28.08 -19.89 -5.09
N PHE A 130 -27.03 -19.63 -4.30
CA PHE A 130 -27.08 -19.52 -2.85
C PHE A 130 -26.50 -18.18 -2.38
N GLN A 131 -26.82 -17.75 -1.18
CA GLN A 131 -26.33 -16.50 -0.61
C GLN A 131 -24.84 -16.62 -0.25
N VAL A 132 -24.04 -15.62 -0.63
CA VAL A 132 -22.66 -15.47 -0.20
C VAL A 132 -22.51 -14.20 0.63
N GLU A 133 -21.92 -14.32 1.80
CA GLU A 133 -21.49 -13.19 2.63
C GLU A 133 -19.95 -13.13 2.65
N VAL A 134 -19.40 -11.94 2.41
CA VAL A 134 -17.96 -11.71 2.49
C VAL A 134 -17.67 -10.75 3.66
N ILE A 135 -16.99 -11.25 4.66
CA ILE A 135 -16.61 -10.50 5.87
C ILE A 135 -15.15 -10.11 5.76
N SER A 136 -14.86 -8.81 5.89
CA SER A 136 -13.48 -8.29 5.86
C SER A 136 -13.01 -7.90 7.26
N MET A 137 -11.95 -8.55 7.73
CA MET A 137 -11.28 -8.24 8.99
C MET A 137 -9.83 -7.77 8.74
N GLY A 138 -9.65 -6.92 7.71
CA GLY A 138 -8.37 -6.29 7.41
C GLY A 138 -8.01 -5.24 8.46
N ARG A 139 -6.73 -5.18 8.84
CA ARG A 139 -6.22 -4.18 9.79
C ARG A 139 -4.79 -3.79 9.45
N SER A 140 -4.55 -2.51 9.24
CA SER A 140 -3.22 -1.99 8.92
C SER A 140 -2.13 -2.51 9.86
N GLY A 141 -1.04 -3.01 9.30
CA GLY A 141 0.08 -3.60 10.03
C GLY A 141 -0.19 -4.97 10.64
N ALA A 142 -1.24 -5.67 10.21
CA ALA A 142 -1.52 -7.03 10.63
C ALA A 142 -0.75 -8.01 9.76
N GLY A 143 0.43 -8.47 10.23
CA GLY A 143 1.09 -9.63 9.64
C GLY A 143 0.37 -10.94 9.98
N THR A 144 0.87 -12.07 9.50
CA THR A 144 0.26 -13.40 9.66
C THR A 144 -0.09 -13.75 11.12
N GLN A 145 0.77 -13.36 12.09
CA GLN A 145 0.47 -13.55 13.51
C GLN A 145 -0.79 -12.83 13.95
N LYS A 146 -0.92 -11.56 13.57
CA LYS A 146 -2.09 -10.76 13.96
C LYS A 146 -3.34 -11.22 13.25
N CYS A 147 -3.23 -11.69 12.01
CA CYS A 147 -4.34 -12.33 11.29
C CYS A 147 -4.81 -13.60 12.03
N TYR A 148 -3.88 -14.42 12.50
CA TYR A 148 -4.18 -15.59 13.33
C TYR A 148 -4.91 -15.20 14.63
N ASP A 149 -4.43 -14.16 15.34
CA ASP A 149 -5.05 -13.68 16.56
C ASP A 149 -6.49 -13.17 16.29
N ILE A 150 -6.70 -12.39 15.21
CA ILE A 150 -8.04 -11.91 14.81
C ILE A 150 -8.97 -13.08 14.48
N LEU A 151 -8.45 -14.12 13.81
CA LEU A 151 -9.22 -15.32 13.50
C LEU A 151 -9.69 -16.01 14.79
N MET A 152 -8.77 -16.24 15.73
CA MET A 152 -9.06 -16.88 17.03
C MET A 152 -10.04 -16.08 17.88
N ASP A 153 -9.79 -14.80 18.05
CA ASP A 153 -10.53 -13.95 18.97
C ASP A 153 -11.93 -13.60 18.42
N THR A 154 -12.06 -13.48 17.09
CA THR A 154 -13.27 -12.91 16.49
C THR A 154 -13.74 -13.70 15.26
N GLY A 155 -12.87 -14.04 14.34
CA GLY A 155 -13.23 -14.56 13.01
C GLY A 155 -14.02 -15.86 13.06
N LEU A 156 -13.60 -16.82 13.87
CA LEU A 156 -14.26 -18.13 14.00
C LEU A 156 -15.70 -18.03 14.53
N ARG A 157 -16.03 -16.97 15.28
CA ARG A 157 -17.39 -16.75 15.80
C ARG A 157 -18.42 -16.54 14.69
N TYR A 158 -17.97 -16.16 13.51
CA TYR A 158 -18.81 -15.99 12.32
C TYR A 158 -19.02 -17.29 11.54
N ALA A 159 -18.43 -18.40 11.96
CA ALA A 159 -18.52 -19.71 11.30
C ALA A 159 -18.23 -19.63 9.79
N PRO A 160 -17.04 -19.13 9.37
CA PRO A 160 -16.69 -19.02 7.95
C PRO A 160 -16.52 -20.40 7.31
N ASP A 161 -16.97 -20.56 6.06
CA ASP A 161 -16.76 -21.76 5.25
C ASP A 161 -15.36 -21.71 4.59
N LEU A 162 -14.92 -20.50 4.24
CA LEU A 162 -13.64 -20.25 3.60
C LEU A 162 -12.98 -19.02 4.23
N VAL A 163 -11.72 -19.16 4.61
CA VAL A 163 -10.87 -18.04 5.03
C VAL A 163 -9.88 -17.74 3.92
N LEU A 164 -9.90 -16.52 3.40
CA LEU A 164 -8.85 -15.98 2.56
C LEU A 164 -7.89 -15.18 3.41
N MET A 165 -6.67 -15.67 3.52
CA MET A 165 -5.59 -14.93 4.19
C MET A 165 -4.75 -14.23 3.14
N GLN A 166 -4.76 -12.89 3.17
CA GLN A 166 -3.86 -12.09 2.36
C GLN A 166 -2.44 -12.25 2.90
N PHE A 167 -1.49 -12.28 2.01
CA PHE A 167 -0.06 -12.26 2.32
C PHE A 167 0.63 -11.13 1.54
N LEU A 168 1.41 -10.35 2.26
CA LEU A 168 2.31 -9.35 1.69
C LEU A 168 3.73 -9.60 2.24
N SER A 169 4.77 -9.14 1.55
CA SER A 169 6.15 -9.41 1.99
C SER A 169 6.49 -8.79 3.36
N ASN A 170 5.82 -7.70 3.75
CA ASN A 170 5.98 -7.09 5.07
C ASN A 170 5.51 -8.01 6.21
N ASP A 171 4.59 -8.96 5.97
CA ASP A 171 4.17 -9.95 6.96
C ASP A 171 5.37 -10.68 7.58
N LEU A 172 6.40 -10.94 6.78
CA LEU A 172 7.61 -11.60 7.24
C LEU A 172 8.32 -10.79 8.34
N ILE A 173 8.35 -9.46 8.18
CA ILE A 173 8.94 -8.56 9.18
C ILE A 173 7.97 -8.38 10.36
N ASP A 174 6.68 -8.19 10.07
CA ASP A 174 5.64 -8.01 11.10
C ASP A 174 5.51 -9.23 12.02
N ASN A 175 5.78 -10.43 11.50
CA ASN A 175 5.84 -11.67 12.29
C ASN A 175 7.08 -11.75 13.20
N SER A 176 8.06 -10.85 13.07
CA SER A 176 9.31 -10.87 13.81
C SER A 176 9.48 -9.63 14.72
N PRO A 177 9.11 -9.69 16.01
CA PRO A 177 9.24 -8.54 16.90
C PRO A 177 10.63 -7.88 16.93
N PRO A 178 11.76 -8.63 16.85
CA PRO A 178 13.08 -8.00 16.73
C PRO A 178 13.26 -7.20 15.45
N LEU A 179 12.82 -7.74 14.30
CA LEU A 179 12.95 -7.04 13.01
C LEU A 179 11.98 -5.87 12.90
N LYS A 180 10.79 -5.98 13.47
CA LYS A 180 9.84 -4.86 13.56
C LYS A 180 10.42 -3.70 14.35
N ARG A 181 11.18 -3.98 15.40
CA ARG A 181 11.90 -2.96 16.16
C ARG A 181 13.02 -2.33 15.34
N GLU A 182 13.80 -3.16 14.64
CA GLU A 182 14.88 -2.70 13.76
C GLU A 182 14.34 -1.81 12.63
N GLU A 183 13.23 -2.20 12.00
CA GLU A 183 12.53 -1.40 10.99
C GLU A 183 12.12 -0.03 11.55
N LYS A 184 11.53 0.00 12.74
CA LYS A 184 11.14 1.24 13.40
C LYS A 184 12.33 2.13 13.72
N GLU A 185 13.44 1.56 14.19
CA GLU A 185 14.68 2.29 14.46
C GLU A 185 15.31 2.84 13.17
N GLN A 186 15.26 2.09 12.07
CA GLN A 186 15.67 2.60 10.75
C GLN A 186 14.80 3.77 10.32
N GLU A 187 13.48 3.68 10.49
CA GLU A 187 12.56 4.76 10.16
C GLU A 187 12.81 6.03 10.98
N GLU A 188 13.03 5.90 12.30
CA GLU A 188 13.36 7.03 13.15
C GLU A 188 14.70 7.66 12.77
N ARG A 189 15.73 6.86 12.47
CA ARG A 189 17.00 7.36 11.94
C ARG A 189 16.79 8.14 10.64
N ARG A 190 16.00 7.60 9.71
CA ARG A 190 15.66 8.31 8.44
C ARG A 190 14.98 9.64 8.69
N LYS A 191 14.05 9.73 9.64
CA LYS A 191 13.39 10.99 10.02
C LYS A 191 14.36 12.05 10.54
N GLN A 192 15.42 11.65 11.24
CA GLN A 192 16.45 12.58 11.73
C GLN A 192 17.30 13.18 10.60
N TYR A 193 17.52 12.43 9.51
CA TYR A 193 18.38 12.85 8.39
C TYR A 193 17.63 13.44 7.21
N VAL A 194 16.33 13.16 7.07
CA VAL A 194 15.45 13.91 6.18
C VAL A 194 15.04 15.16 6.95
N PRO A 195 15.64 16.35 6.69
CA PRO A 195 15.23 17.57 7.36
C PRO A 195 13.73 17.68 7.26
N GLN A 196 13.10 18.19 8.30
CA GLN A 196 11.66 18.41 8.29
C GLN A 196 11.34 19.52 7.27
N LEU A 197 11.44 19.14 5.99
CA LEU A 197 11.12 20.00 4.83
C LEU A 197 9.72 20.58 4.96
N ARG A 198 8.85 19.91 5.72
CA ARG A 198 7.55 20.41 6.12
C ARG A 198 7.67 21.72 6.93
N GLU A 199 8.56 21.80 7.93
CA GLU A 199 8.71 23.04 8.69
C GLU A 199 9.38 24.14 7.88
N ALA A 200 10.38 23.79 7.08
CA ALA A 200 10.97 24.73 6.13
C ALA A 200 9.93 25.22 5.13
N TYR A 201 9.07 24.29 4.66
CA TYR A 201 8.00 24.59 3.70
C TYR A 201 6.87 25.44 4.32
N LEU A 202 6.44 25.16 5.55
CA LEU A 202 5.43 25.96 6.25
C LEU A 202 5.93 27.37 6.61
N ARG A 203 7.24 27.54 6.78
CA ARG A 203 7.86 28.86 6.96
C ARG A 203 7.83 29.72 5.68
N TYR A 204 7.66 29.10 4.50
CA TYR A 204 7.53 29.79 3.23
C TYR A 204 6.06 30.02 2.83
N LEU A 205 5.27 30.64 3.72
CA LEU A 205 3.86 31.02 3.44
C LEU A 205 3.70 31.86 2.16
N TRP A 206 4.74 32.59 1.75
CA TRP A 206 4.79 33.36 0.52
C TRP A 206 4.86 32.48 -0.76
N VAL A 207 5.18 31.18 -0.63
CA VAL A 207 5.20 30.22 -1.75
C VAL A 207 3.78 29.80 -2.16
N LYS A 208 2.83 29.80 -1.21
CA LYS A 208 1.44 29.32 -1.42
C LYS A 208 0.73 29.94 -2.64
N PRO A 209 0.78 31.25 -2.91
CA PRO A 209 0.01 31.85 -3.99
C PRO A 209 0.58 31.62 -5.38
N SER A 210 1.82 31.17 -5.52
CA SER A 210 2.50 31.01 -6.81
C SER A 210 2.71 29.53 -7.16
N ARG A 211 2.10 29.09 -8.27
CA ARG A 211 2.31 27.73 -8.81
C ARG A 211 3.75 27.50 -9.23
N PHE A 212 4.38 28.49 -9.83
CA PHE A 212 5.78 28.41 -10.21
C PHE A 212 6.69 28.23 -9.00
N ASN A 213 6.49 29.01 -7.91
CA ASN A 213 7.27 28.87 -6.68
C ASN A 213 7.03 27.50 -6.04
N GLN A 214 5.82 26.97 -6.07
CA GLN A 214 5.50 25.61 -5.59
C GLN A 214 6.30 24.54 -6.34
N LEU A 215 6.32 24.63 -7.68
CA LEU A 215 7.09 23.72 -8.53
C LEU A 215 8.59 23.82 -8.28
N LEU A 216 9.10 25.04 -8.17
CA LEU A 216 10.52 25.30 -7.87
C LEU A 216 10.91 24.72 -6.50
N ALA A 217 10.10 24.98 -5.48
CA ALA A 217 10.31 24.44 -4.15
C ALA A 217 10.31 22.90 -4.12
N LEU A 218 9.36 22.27 -4.83
CA LEU A 218 9.30 20.81 -4.99
C LEU A 218 10.57 20.24 -5.66
N LYS A 219 11.04 20.92 -6.72
CA LYS A 219 12.22 20.48 -7.46
C LYS A 219 13.50 20.62 -6.64
N LEU A 220 13.67 21.77 -5.96
CA LEU A 220 14.81 22.02 -5.07
C LEU A 220 14.82 21.04 -3.88
N ALA A 221 13.66 20.77 -3.31
CA ALA A 221 13.51 19.83 -2.23
C ALA A 221 13.87 18.40 -2.64
N ARG A 222 13.48 17.95 -3.86
CA ARG A 222 13.90 16.65 -4.42
C ARG A 222 15.41 16.56 -4.62
N ILE A 223 16.04 17.63 -5.13
CA ILE A 223 17.50 17.70 -5.30
C ILE A 223 18.20 17.61 -3.94
N TYR A 224 17.69 18.36 -2.96
CA TYR A 224 18.24 18.35 -1.60
C TYR A 224 18.08 17.00 -0.92
N GLN A 225 16.89 16.38 -1.01
CA GLN A 225 16.68 15.01 -0.53
C GLN A 225 17.62 14.01 -1.19
N GLY A 226 17.76 14.05 -2.52
CA GLY A 226 18.68 13.18 -3.25
C GLY A 226 20.13 13.34 -2.78
N SER A 227 20.56 14.59 -2.47
CA SER A 227 21.90 14.85 -1.94
C SER A 227 22.10 14.35 -0.51
N GLN A 228 21.07 14.42 0.35
CA GLN A 228 21.13 13.90 1.71
C GLN A 228 21.10 12.37 1.71
N VAL A 229 20.24 11.77 0.89
CA VAL A 229 20.19 10.31 0.68
C VAL A 229 21.55 9.79 0.22
N ALA A 230 22.19 10.46 -0.76
CA ALA A 230 23.51 10.08 -1.25
C ALA A 230 24.61 10.17 -0.16
N LYS A 231 24.60 11.24 0.66
CA LYS A 231 25.55 11.39 1.78
C LYS A 231 25.35 10.35 2.89
N TYR A 232 24.12 9.86 3.04
CA TYR A 232 23.80 8.88 4.08
C TYR A 232 24.10 7.46 3.62
N ALA A 233 23.88 7.17 2.32
CA ALA A 233 24.22 5.90 1.72
C ALA A 233 25.71 5.54 1.86
N ASP A 234 26.59 6.57 1.85
CA ASP A 234 28.04 6.37 2.07
C ASP A 234 28.40 5.97 3.50
N LYS A 235 27.51 6.15 4.48
CA LYS A 235 27.77 5.88 5.91
C LYS A 235 27.16 4.60 6.44
N ASP A 236 26.15 4.07 5.78
CA ASP A 236 25.46 2.84 6.19
C ASP A 236 25.63 1.80 5.06
N LYS A 237 26.27 0.68 5.39
CA LYS A 237 26.53 -0.43 4.45
C LYS A 237 25.26 -0.90 3.68
N TYR A 238 24.09 -0.61 4.21
CA TYR A 238 22.80 -1.04 3.67
C TYR A 238 21.96 0.09 3.08
N GLY A 239 22.43 1.34 3.16
CA GLY A 239 21.74 2.52 2.62
C GLY A 239 20.30 2.68 3.14
N PHE A 240 19.43 3.20 2.27
CA PHE A 240 18.01 3.41 2.58
C PHE A 240 17.11 2.25 2.12
N ILE A 241 17.68 1.07 1.85
CA ILE A 241 16.88 -0.08 1.45
C ILE A 241 16.10 -0.59 2.67
N HIS A 242 14.78 -0.54 2.59
CA HIS A 242 13.91 -1.05 3.64
C HIS A 242 14.10 -2.56 3.83
N LEU A 243 14.00 -3.05 5.07
CA LEU A 243 13.99 -4.48 5.39
C LEU A 243 12.99 -5.26 4.54
N ASN A 244 11.81 -4.70 4.30
CA ASN A 244 10.78 -5.28 3.43
C ASN A 244 11.24 -5.46 1.97
N THR A 245 12.19 -4.66 1.51
CA THR A 245 12.80 -4.82 0.18
C THR A 245 13.96 -5.79 0.23
N LEU A 246 14.79 -5.77 1.29
CA LEU A 246 15.92 -6.68 1.48
C LEU A 246 15.52 -8.16 1.53
N ILE A 247 14.28 -8.47 1.86
CA ILE A 247 13.71 -9.82 1.80
C ILE A 247 13.90 -10.44 0.41
N PHE A 248 13.87 -9.64 -0.65
CA PHE A 248 14.02 -10.09 -2.04
C PHE A 248 15.48 -10.16 -2.50
N CYS A 249 16.42 -9.71 -1.67
CA CYS A 249 17.84 -9.80 -1.95
C CYS A 249 18.36 -11.21 -1.63
N GLU A 250 19.00 -11.85 -2.60
CA GLU A 250 19.58 -13.18 -2.41
C GLU A 250 20.79 -13.15 -1.48
N ASP A 251 21.54 -12.04 -1.46
CA ASP A 251 22.71 -11.86 -0.61
C ASP A 251 22.35 -11.71 0.88
N TYR A 252 21.06 -11.57 1.21
CA TYR A 252 20.49 -11.55 2.57
C TYR A 252 19.71 -12.81 2.94
N SER A 253 20.18 -13.96 2.53
CA SER A 253 19.54 -15.26 2.81
C SER A 253 19.29 -15.52 4.31
N HIS A 254 20.20 -15.09 5.18
CA HIS A 254 20.08 -15.22 6.64
C HIS A 254 18.86 -14.45 7.23
N LEU A 255 18.51 -13.30 6.67
CA LEU A 255 17.30 -12.57 7.05
C LEU A 255 16.06 -13.37 6.72
N TRP A 256 16.02 -13.93 5.49
CA TRP A 256 14.93 -14.76 5.03
C TRP A 256 14.71 -15.97 5.94
N GLU A 257 15.74 -16.72 6.25
CA GLU A 257 15.63 -17.92 7.11
C GLU A 257 15.05 -17.61 8.49
N ARG A 258 15.45 -16.50 9.09
CA ARG A 258 14.95 -16.08 10.41
C ARG A 258 13.45 -15.82 10.41
N VAL A 259 12.94 -15.13 9.40
CA VAL A 259 11.52 -14.72 9.33
C VAL A 259 10.62 -15.82 8.80
N TRP A 260 11.12 -16.64 7.86
CA TRP A 260 10.33 -17.62 7.15
C TRP A 260 9.87 -18.78 8.07
N ARG A 261 10.76 -19.32 8.90
CA ARG A 261 10.40 -20.41 9.82
C ARG A 261 9.23 -20.07 10.74
N ARG A 262 9.15 -18.85 11.22
CA ARG A 262 8.03 -18.40 12.05
C ARG A 262 6.75 -18.30 11.24
N THR A 263 6.82 -17.70 10.08
CA THR A 263 5.67 -17.55 9.18
C THR A 263 5.10 -18.91 8.76
N GLN A 264 5.96 -19.87 8.41
CA GLN A 264 5.52 -21.25 8.12
C GLN A 264 4.73 -21.88 9.30
N ARG A 265 5.24 -21.72 10.51
CA ARG A 265 4.53 -22.26 11.71
C ARG A 265 3.16 -21.62 11.87
N LEU A 266 3.06 -20.31 11.72
CA LEU A 266 1.80 -19.59 11.83
C LEU A 266 0.79 -20.04 10.75
N LEU A 267 1.23 -20.21 9.51
CA LEU A 267 0.37 -20.69 8.42
C LEU A 267 -0.10 -22.13 8.68
N ARG A 268 0.76 -23.02 9.20
CA ARG A 268 0.35 -24.39 9.61
C ARG A 268 -0.66 -24.35 10.76
N GLN A 269 -0.40 -23.55 11.81
CA GLN A 269 -1.32 -23.38 12.94
C GLN A 269 -2.69 -22.84 12.46
N THR A 270 -2.69 -21.89 11.53
CA THR A 270 -3.93 -21.37 10.94
C THR A 270 -4.69 -22.47 10.18
N LEU A 271 -3.97 -23.26 9.37
CA LEU A 271 -4.57 -24.37 8.63
C LEU A 271 -5.19 -25.41 9.56
N ASP A 272 -4.46 -25.81 10.61
CA ASP A 272 -4.93 -26.81 11.55
C ASP A 272 -6.16 -26.32 12.31
N LEU A 273 -6.12 -25.08 12.80
CA LEU A 273 -7.25 -24.42 13.45
C LEU A 273 -8.50 -24.39 12.56
N LEU A 274 -8.33 -24.04 11.28
CA LEU A 274 -9.44 -23.98 10.34
C LEU A 274 -10.00 -25.37 10.03
N LYS A 275 -9.15 -26.38 9.88
CA LYS A 275 -9.59 -27.78 9.70
C LYS A 275 -10.44 -28.27 10.88
N GLU A 276 -10.01 -27.96 12.11
CA GLU A 276 -10.75 -28.30 13.34
C GLU A 276 -12.13 -27.64 13.39
N ASN A 277 -12.29 -26.47 12.75
CA ASN A 277 -13.55 -25.72 12.67
C ASN A 277 -14.32 -25.95 11.37
N GLY A 278 -13.92 -26.91 10.52
CA GLY A 278 -14.61 -27.23 9.27
C GLY A 278 -14.46 -26.17 8.17
N SER A 279 -13.53 -25.25 8.32
CA SER A 279 -13.29 -24.14 7.37
C SER A 279 -12.14 -24.47 6.43
N LYS A 280 -12.20 -23.95 5.18
CA LYS A 280 -11.12 -24.03 4.21
C LYS A 280 -10.18 -22.81 4.35
N LEU A 281 -8.91 -22.95 3.94
CA LEU A 281 -7.95 -21.86 3.84
C LEU A 281 -7.55 -21.65 2.37
N LEU A 282 -7.52 -20.40 1.93
CA LEU A 282 -6.87 -19.95 0.69
C LEU A 282 -5.86 -18.87 1.04
N LEU A 283 -4.60 -19.06 0.67
CA LEU A 283 -3.58 -18.02 0.80
C LEU A 283 -3.48 -17.21 -0.50
N VAL A 284 -3.56 -15.89 -0.41
CA VAL A 284 -3.49 -14.98 -1.55
C VAL A 284 -2.35 -13.99 -1.38
N SER A 285 -1.33 -14.08 -2.24
CA SER A 285 -0.20 -13.13 -2.25
C SER A 285 -0.53 -11.92 -3.09
N PHE A 286 -0.48 -10.74 -2.45
CA PHE A 286 -0.65 -9.45 -3.10
C PHE A 286 0.70 -8.86 -3.49
N PRO A 287 0.80 -8.20 -4.66
CA PRO A 287 2.04 -7.56 -5.07
C PRO A 287 2.15 -6.15 -4.54
N GLU A 288 3.30 -5.80 -4.01
CA GLU A 288 3.67 -4.41 -3.73
C GLU A 288 3.85 -3.62 -5.02
N MET A 289 3.54 -2.32 -4.98
CA MET A 289 3.62 -1.42 -6.14
C MET A 289 4.97 -1.50 -6.88
N TRP A 290 6.06 -1.62 -6.15
CA TRP A 290 7.40 -1.61 -6.71
C TRP A 290 7.78 -2.92 -7.42
N ARG A 291 7.07 -4.02 -7.19
CA ARG A 291 7.22 -5.29 -7.93
C ARG A 291 6.42 -5.30 -9.24
N VAL A 292 5.47 -4.36 -9.41
CA VAL A 292 4.65 -4.21 -10.60
C VAL A 292 5.28 -3.14 -11.50
N GLY A 293 5.88 -3.55 -12.61
CA GLY A 293 6.56 -2.67 -13.54
C GLY A 293 7.42 -3.44 -14.54
N SER A 294 8.04 -2.72 -15.48
CA SER A 294 9.09 -3.30 -16.32
C SER A 294 10.38 -3.48 -15.52
N ALA A 295 11.30 -4.30 -16.05
CA ALA A 295 12.62 -4.49 -15.43
C ALA A 295 13.33 -3.15 -15.23
N GLU A 296 13.30 -2.26 -16.24
CA GLU A 296 13.92 -0.93 -16.19
C GLU A 296 13.26 -0.02 -15.15
N GLU A 297 11.94 -0.12 -14.96
CA GLU A 297 11.24 0.66 -13.94
C GLU A 297 11.58 0.18 -12.52
N ILE A 298 11.66 -1.12 -12.34
CA ILE A 298 12.09 -1.73 -11.07
C ILE A 298 13.53 -1.32 -10.76
N GLU A 299 14.43 -1.47 -11.72
CA GLU A 299 15.84 -1.06 -11.60
C GLU A 299 15.98 0.42 -11.23
N ARG A 300 15.25 1.30 -11.93
CA ARG A 300 15.25 2.74 -11.62
C ARG A 300 14.81 3.04 -10.20
N ARG A 301 13.80 2.32 -9.69
CA ARG A 301 13.35 2.45 -8.30
C ARG A 301 14.40 1.97 -7.31
N MET A 302 15.07 0.86 -7.63
CA MET A 302 16.16 0.35 -6.79
C MET A 302 17.34 1.34 -6.73
N ARG A 303 17.77 1.91 -7.87
CA ARG A 303 18.79 2.97 -7.91
C ARG A 303 18.40 4.20 -7.09
N ALA A 304 17.10 4.54 -7.03
CA ALA A 304 16.63 5.65 -6.22
C ALA A 304 16.64 5.37 -4.70
N MET A 305 16.64 4.09 -4.30
CA MET A 305 16.72 3.67 -2.90
C MET A 305 18.16 3.64 -2.37
N SER A 306 19.09 3.17 -3.19
CA SER A 306 20.52 3.12 -2.87
C SER A 306 21.36 3.04 -4.13
N ARG A 307 22.55 3.68 -4.14
CA ARG A 307 23.52 3.54 -5.24
C ARG A 307 23.97 2.09 -5.42
N ASP A 308 24.19 1.41 -4.30
CA ASP A 308 24.71 0.05 -4.26
C ASP A 308 23.61 -1.00 -4.44
N ALA A 309 22.33 -0.58 -4.55
CA ALA A 309 21.22 -1.51 -4.72
C ALA A 309 21.36 -2.42 -5.95
N LEU A 310 22.11 -1.98 -6.97
CA LEU A 310 22.35 -2.77 -8.18
C LEU A 310 23.49 -3.77 -8.06
N ASP A 311 24.33 -3.63 -7.04
CA ASP A 311 25.44 -4.56 -6.78
C ASP A 311 24.94 -5.84 -6.09
N TYR A 312 23.67 -5.84 -5.63
CA TYR A 312 23.02 -6.99 -5.03
C TYR A 312 22.21 -7.78 -6.06
N ARG A 313 22.10 -9.09 -5.80
CA ARG A 313 21.24 -9.98 -6.59
C ARG A 313 19.82 -9.96 -6.05
N TRP A 314 18.85 -9.71 -6.93
CA TRP A 314 17.44 -9.56 -6.57
C TRP A 314 16.58 -10.64 -7.23
N ASP A 315 15.77 -11.34 -6.44
CA ASP A 315 14.69 -12.20 -6.93
C ASP A 315 13.32 -11.64 -6.45
N PHE A 316 12.71 -10.82 -7.28
CA PHE A 316 11.40 -10.23 -7.00
C PHE A 316 10.22 -11.21 -7.10
N ASN A 317 10.48 -12.48 -7.40
CA ASN A 317 9.50 -13.57 -7.36
C ASN A 317 9.72 -14.48 -6.14
N LYS A 318 10.76 -14.25 -5.35
CA LYS A 318 11.21 -15.13 -4.26
C LYS A 318 10.08 -15.48 -3.29
N THR A 319 9.34 -14.48 -2.80
CA THR A 319 8.24 -14.70 -1.85
C THR A 319 7.15 -15.59 -2.45
N ASP A 320 6.69 -15.28 -3.67
CA ASP A 320 5.63 -16.07 -4.32
C ASP A 320 6.07 -17.48 -4.64
N ARG A 321 7.34 -17.68 -5.03
CA ARG A 321 7.90 -19.01 -5.28
C ARG A 321 7.92 -19.85 -4.01
N ILE A 322 8.49 -19.31 -2.94
CA ILE A 322 8.61 -20.03 -1.66
C ILE A 322 7.25 -20.28 -1.01
N LEU A 323 6.31 -19.32 -1.11
CA LEU A 323 4.94 -19.52 -0.65
C LEU A 323 4.23 -20.62 -1.44
N ARG A 324 4.40 -20.65 -2.76
CA ARG A 324 3.81 -21.70 -3.61
C ARG A 324 4.31 -23.07 -3.22
N ASP A 325 5.62 -23.24 -3.09
CA ASP A 325 6.25 -24.50 -2.73
C ASP A 325 5.77 -24.99 -1.36
N PHE A 326 5.74 -24.09 -0.37
CA PHE A 326 5.22 -24.38 0.97
C PHE A 326 3.72 -24.75 0.95
N CYS A 327 2.89 -23.98 0.23
CA CYS A 327 1.47 -24.23 0.15
C CYS A 327 1.16 -25.55 -0.55
N GLN A 328 1.94 -25.91 -1.58
CA GLN A 328 1.84 -27.20 -2.24
C GLN A 328 2.16 -28.35 -1.27
N GLU A 329 3.23 -28.23 -0.48
CA GLU A 329 3.60 -29.21 0.55
C GLU A 329 2.54 -29.32 1.66
N ALA A 330 2.00 -28.18 2.12
CA ALA A 330 1.03 -28.12 3.19
C ALA A 330 -0.41 -28.44 2.76
N GLY A 331 -0.66 -28.58 1.45
CA GLY A 331 -2.02 -28.77 0.91
C GLY A 331 -2.91 -27.53 1.01
N ILE A 332 -2.31 -26.33 1.01
CA ILE A 332 -3.04 -25.05 1.04
C ILE A 332 -3.22 -24.53 -0.39
N PRO A 333 -4.44 -24.26 -0.85
CA PRO A 333 -4.67 -23.52 -2.09
C PRO A 333 -3.93 -22.17 -2.04
N PHE A 334 -3.21 -21.83 -3.11
CA PHE A 334 -2.40 -20.62 -3.21
C PHE A 334 -2.65 -19.87 -4.51
N LEU A 335 -2.88 -18.56 -4.39
CA LEU A 335 -2.99 -17.63 -5.51
C LEU A 335 -1.99 -16.49 -5.36
N SER A 336 -1.09 -16.33 -6.33
CA SER A 336 -0.29 -15.10 -6.47
C SER A 336 -0.97 -14.16 -7.45
N LEU A 337 -1.21 -12.91 -7.05
CA LEU A 337 -1.76 -11.87 -7.93
C LEU A 337 -0.67 -11.16 -8.76
N LEU A 338 0.61 -11.42 -8.49
CA LEU A 338 1.72 -10.74 -9.16
C LEU A 338 1.74 -10.93 -10.69
N PRO A 339 1.49 -12.13 -11.24
CA PRO A 339 1.46 -12.33 -12.70
C PRO A 339 0.38 -11.48 -13.39
N GLU A 340 -0.84 -11.49 -12.85
CA GLU A 340 -1.99 -10.76 -13.39
C GLU A 340 -1.76 -9.25 -13.33
N PHE A 341 -1.17 -8.75 -12.23
CA PHE A 341 -0.85 -7.33 -12.06
C PHE A 341 0.23 -6.87 -13.03
N ARG A 342 1.28 -7.66 -13.23
CA ARG A 342 2.34 -7.37 -14.22
C ARG A 342 1.80 -7.39 -15.64
N ASP A 343 0.97 -8.37 -15.97
CA ASP A 343 0.37 -8.49 -17.30
C ASP A 343 -0.57 -7.32 -17.59
N SER A 344 -1.45 -6.98 -16.66
CA SER A 344 -2.35 -5.82 -16.76
C SER A 344 -1.57 -4.51 -16.93
N TYR A 345 -0.51 -4.30 -16.15
CA TYR A 345 0.34 -3.12 -16.27
C TYR A 345 1.09 -3.09 -17.60
N ARG A 346 1.64 -4.22 -18.05
CA ARG A 346 2.34 -4.33 -19.33
C ARG A 346 1.44 -3.94 -20.51
N LYS A 347 0.17 -4.40 -20.49
CA LYS A 347 -0.81 -4.14 -21.55
C LYS A 347 -1.33 -2.71 -21.55
N SER A 348 -1.68 -2.18 -20.37
CA SER A 348 -2.42 -0.91 -20.27
C SER A 348 -1.55 0.28 -19.88
N ARG A 349 -0.38 0.06 -19.28
CA ARG A 349 0.46 1.07 -18.62
C ARG A 349 -0.26 1.88 -17.53
N ARG A 350 -1.44 1.41 -17.10
CA ARG A 350 -2.23 2.06 -16.06
C ARG A 350 -1.81 1.56 -14.68
N LYS A 351 -1.57 2.49 -13.76
CA LYS A 351 -1.21 2.17 -12.38
C LYS A 351 -2.35 1.44 -11.68
N LEU A 352 -2.00 0.40 -10.92
CA LEU A 352 -2.89 -0.42 -10.10
C LEU A 352 -2.80 -0.06 -8.62
N HIS A 353 -1.83 0.78 -8.27
CA HIS A 353 -1.60 1.31 -6.94
C HIS A 353 -1.61 2.84 -6.99
N PHE A 354 -1.87 3.47 -5.87
CA PHE A 354 -1.61 4.88 -5.67
C PHE A 354 -0.10 5.13 -5.74
N ALA A 355 0.30 6.25 -6.34
CA ALA A 355 1.72 6.47 -6.64
C ALA A 355 2.56 6.82 -5.41
N PHE A 356 1.96 7.43 -4.40
CA PHE A 356 2.60 7.88 -3.16
C PHE A 356 2.17 7.06 -1.96
N ASP A 357 0.89 6.73 -1.85
CA ASP A 357 0.35 5.89 -0.77
C ASP A 357 0.74 4.42 -0.94
N MET A 358 0.97 3.95 -2.16
CA MET A 358 1.41 2.61 -2.56
C MET A 358 0.38 1.49 -2.35
N HIS A 359 -0.77 1.74 -1.74
CA HIS A 359 -1.87 0.78 -1.67
C HIS A 359 -2.60 0.67 -3.00
N LEU A 360 -3.44 -0.36 -3.13
CA LEU A 360 -4.26 -0.56 -4.32
C LEU A 360 -5.20 0.63 -4.53
N ASN A 361 -5.27 1.12 -5.78
CA ASN A 361 -6.34 2.02 -6.21
C ASN A 361 -7.57 1.19 -6.68
N GLU A 362 -8.66 1.86 -7.06
CA GLU A 362 -9.89 1.18 -7.50
C GLU A 362 -9.66 0.15 -8.63
N ARG A 363 -8.69 0.39 -9.54
CA ARG A 363 -8.35 -0.55 -10.63
C ARG A 363 -7.62 -1.78 -10.07
N GLY A 364 -6.72 -1.55 -9.11
CA GLY A 364 -6.02 -2.64 -8.42
C GLY A 364 -6.99 -3.53 -7.66
N HIS A 365 -7.96 -2.92 -6.96
CA HIS A 365 -9.03 -3.67 -6.28
C HIS A 365 -9.90 -4.46 -7.26
N ARG A 366 -10.30 -3.88 -8.39
CA ARG A 366 -11.08 -4.61 -9.41
C ARG A 366 -10.29 -5.79 -9.96
N LEU A 367 -9.01 -5.59 -10.32
CA LEU A 367 -8.18 -6.68 -10.84
C LEU A 367 -7.96 -7.79 -9.81
N ALA A 368 -7.75 -7.43 -8.53
CA ALA A 368 -7.64 -8.42 -7.46
C ALA A 368 -8.94 -9.21 -7.31
N ALA A 369 -10.10 -8.53 -7.33
CA ALA A 369 -11.40 -9.18 -7.27
C ALA A 369 -11.60 -10.18 -8.42
N ASP A 370 -11.33 -9.76 -9.66
CA ASP A 370 -11.49 -10.59 -10.85
C ASP A 370 -10.59 -11.84 -10.81
N ALA A 371 -9.33 -11.67 -10.38
CA ALA A 371 -8.37 -12.77 -10.27
C ALA A 371 -8.75 -13.78 -9.17
N ILE A 372 -9.14 -13.27 -7.97
CA ILE A 372 -9.57 -14.10 -6.85
C ILE A 372 -10.85 -14.84 -7.21
N LEU A 373 -11.85 -14.15 -7.73
CA LEU A 373 -13.12 -14.76 -8.16
C LEU A 373 -12.90 -15.86 -9.18
N GLY A 374 -12.10 -15.57 -10.23
CA GLY A 374 -11.74 -16.56 -11.24
C GLY A 374 -11.04 -17.78 -10.65
N TYR A 375 -10.20 -17.61 -9.63
CA TYR A 375 -9.55 -18.71 -8.93
C TYR A 375 -10.54 -19.54 -8.11
N LEU A 376 -11.41 -18.88 -7.32
CA LEU A 376 -12.42 -19.52 -6.49
C LEU A 376 -13.34 -20.44 -7.31
N LEU A 377 -13.81 -19.93 -8.46
CA LEU A 377 -14.68 -20.69 -9.37
C LEU A 377 -13.95 -21.85 -10.05
N ARG A 378 -12.74 -21.61 -10.60
CA ARG A 378 -11.96 -22.69 -11.26
C ARG A 378 -11.55 -23.82 -10.31
N LYS A 379 -11.36 -23.52 -9.03
CA LYS A 379 -10.93 -24.49 -8.01
C LYS A 379 -12.10 -25.10 -7.23
N ASN A 380 -13.35 -24.77 -7.56
CA ASN A 380 -14.55 -25.19 -6.85
C ASN A 380 -14.42 -25.00 -5.32
N LEU A 381 -13.86 -23.84 -4.92
CA LEU A 381 -13.68 -23.54 -3.50
C LEU A 381 -14.98 -23.04 -2.85
N ILE A 382 -15.95 -22.65 -3.65
CA ILE A 382 -17.28 -22.20 -3.25
C ILE A 382 -18.28 -23.26 -3.68
N THR A 383 -18.71 -24.05 -2.74
CA THR A 383 -19.74 -25.08 -2.92
C THR A 383 -20.68 -25.04 -1.72
N ASN A 384 -21.98 -25.03 -1.98
CA ASN A 384 -22.98 -25.20 -0.91
C ASN A 384 -23.00 -26.65 -0.45
#